data_62f8fd9e3bc8c1d7b70fafd93fa82af9
#
_entry.id   62f8fd9e3bc8c1d7b70fafd93fa82af9
#
_cell.length_a   1.000
_cell.length_b   1.000
_cell.length_c   1.000
_cell.angle_alpha   90.00
_cell.angle_beta   90.00
_cell.angle_gamma   90.00
#
_symmetry.space_group_name_H-M   'P 1'
#
loop_
_entity.id
_entity.type
_entity.pdbx_description
1 polymer ?
#
loop_
_entity_poly.entity_id
_entity_poly.type
_entity_poly.pdbx_seq_one_letter_code
_entity_poly.pdbx_strand_id
1 'polypeptide(L)'
;FRRGIEAADAAYFASIAQFDDVQVLVAAQAASLYASIRTFEQRLRIAHENAALQKRSLEITERLFASGNESELDVQQAKSLYLGTISTIPELEGARRQAQNALSVLLGRPPGPLPEMAGGRDQIPEAGVDAIFEMPADLLRRRPDVRTAEMQLAAQSALIGVSQAALY
;
A
#
# COMPACT_ATOMS: atom_id res chain seq x y z
N PHE A 1 -30.85 3.38 36.29
CA PHE A 1 -29.99 4.55 36.06
C PHE A 1 -28.49 4.18 36.01
N ARG A 2 -27.91 3.51 37.04
CA ARG A 2 -26.46 3.17 37.11
C ARG A 2 -25.99 2.33 35.91
N ARG A 3 -26.76 1.31 35.53
CA ARG A 3 -26.42 0.46 34.37
C ARG A 3 -26.45 1.22 33.04
N GLY A 4 -27.28 2.25 32.92
CA GLY A 4 -27.29 3.14 31.75
C GLY A 4 -26.03 4.00 31.68
N ILE A 5 -25.51 4.47 32.82
CA ILE A 5 -24.23 5.20 32.87
C ILE A 5 -23.07 4.26 32.47
N GLU A 6 -23.00 3.07 33.06
CA GLU A 6 -21.97 2.06 32.70
C GLU A 6 -21.96 1.74 31.19
N ALA A 7 -23.14 1.60 30.58
CA ALA A 7 -23.25 1.38 29.13
C ALA A 7 -22.75 2.58 28.33
N ALA A 8 -23.09 3.81 28.75
CA ALA A 8 -22.63 5.03 28.08
C ALA A 8 -21.12 5.24 28.21
N ASP A 9 -20.55 4.99 29.41
CA ASP A 9 -19.11 5.08 29.63
C ASP A 9 -18.35 4.06 28.78
N ALA A 10 -18.81 2.82 28.73
CA ALA A 10 -18.21 1.79 27.89
C ALA A 10 -18.29 2.12 26.39
N ALA A 11 -19.42 2.67 25.93
CA ALA A 11 -19.57 3.14 24.55
C ALA A 11 -18.64 4.32 24.24
N TYR A 12 -18.42 5.23 25.19
CA TYR A 12 -17.47 6.32 25.06
C TYR A 12 -16.02 5.80 24.92
N PHE A 13 -15.60 4.87 25.78
CA PHE A 13 -14.28 4.25 25.66
C PHE A 13 -14.11 3.43 24.38
N ALA A 14 -15.18 2.79 23.87
CA ALA A 14 -15.19 2.15 22.57
C ALA A 14 -14.90 3.15 21.43
N SER A 15 -15.49 4.37 21.50
CA SER A 15 -15.26 5.40 20.48
C SER A 15 -13.81 5.92 20.49
N ILE A 16 -13.18 6.02 21.67
CA ILE A 16 -11.75 6.37 21.77
C ILE A 16 -10.87 5.29 21.13
N ALA A 17 -11.12 4.02 21.47
CA ALA A 17 -10.38 2.91 20.90
C ALA A 17 -10.58 2.82 19.37
N GLN A 18 -11.76 3.12 18.87
CA GLN A 18 -12.06 3.20 17.44
C GLN A 18 -11.30 4.34 16.75
N PHE A 19 -11.12 5.47 17.40
CA PHE A 19 -10.28 6.57 16.89
C PHE A 19 -8.82 6.13 16.74
N ASP A 20 -8.27 5.44 17.77
CA ASP A 20 -6.92 4.87 17.71
C ASP A 20 -6.78 3.85 16.56
N ASP A 21 -7.81 3.02 16.35
CA ASP A 21 -7.83 2.04 15.26
C ASP A 21 -7.77 2.70 13.87
N VAL A 22 -8.57 3.75 13.68
CA VAL A 22 -8.55 4.54 12.43
C VAL A 22 -7.18 5.17 12.19
N GLN A 23 -6.51 5.67 13.24
CA GLN A 23 -5.15 6.23 13.10
C GLN A 23 -4.14 5.17 12.63
N VAL A 24 -4.18 3.98 13.22
CA VAL A 24 -3.33 2.85 12.80
C VAL A 24 -3.62 2.45 11.35
N LEU A 25 -4.91 2.38 10.98
CA LEU A 25 -5.31 2.04 9.61
C LEU A 25 -4.80 3.06 8.59
N VAL A 26 -4.97 4.35 8.86
CA VAL A 26 -4.49 5.43 7.98
C VAL A 26 -2.96 5.37 7.83
N ALA A 27 -2.23 5.17 8.93
CA ALA A 27 -0.78 5.05 8.90
C ALA A 27 -0.33 3.83 8.07
N ALA A 28 -1.00 2.68 8.24
CA ALA A 28 -0.71 1.46 7.48
C ALA A 28 -1.00 1.64 5.98
N GLN A 29 -2.11 2.30 5.63
CA GLN A 29 -2.45 2.61 4.24
C GLN A 29 -1.44 3.57 3.62
N ALA A 30 -1.00 4.60 4.34
CA ALA A 30 0.03 5.53 3.87
C ALA A 30 1.35 4.81 3.60
N ALA A 31 1.79 3.93 4.52
CA ALA A 31 3.00 3.12 4.34
C ALA A 31 2.89 2.16 3.14
N SER A 32 1.75 1.51 2.96
CA SER A 32 1.49 0.62 1.83
C SER A 32 1.51 1.35 0.49
N LEU A 33 0.87 2.52 0.39
CA LEU A 33 0.89 3.36 -0.79
C LEU A 33 2.29 3.88 -1.09
N TYR A 34 3.03 4.30 -0.07
CA TYR A 34 4.42 4.72 -0.22
C TYR A 34 5.30 3.60 -0.79
N ALA A 35 5.23 2.39 -0.21
CA ALA A 35 5.97 1.23 -0.70
C ALA A 35 5.59 0.86 -2.14
N SER A 36 4.30 0.96 -2.49
CA SER A 36 3.80 0.72 -3.85
C SER A 36 4.38 1.73 -4.85
N ILE A 37 4.41 3.01 -4.51
CA ILE A 37 5.00 4.05 -5.36
C ILE A 37 6.47 3.75 -5.62
N ARG A 38 7.26 3.44 -4.56
CA ARG A 38 8.68 3.09 -4.71
C ARG A 38 8.89 1.85 -5.55
N THR A 39 8.02 0.86 -5.42
CA THR A 39 8.03 -0.34 -6.26
C THR A 39 7.78 -0.01 -7.74
N PHE A 40 6.81 0.85 -8.06
CA PHE A 40 6.56 1.27 -9.43
C PHE A 40 7.70 2.10 -10.01
N GLU A 41 8.32 2.98 -9.23
CA GLU A 41 9.50 3.75 -9.64
C GLU A 41 10.68 2.82 -9.98
N GLN A 42 10.91 1.81 -9.17
CA GLN A 42 11.96 0.82 -9.45
C GLN A 42 11.64 -0.02 -10.70
N ARG A 43 10.39 -0.47 -10.85
CA ARG A 43 9.97 -1.20 -12.06
C ARG A 43 10.10 -0.36 -13.31
N LEU A 44 9.76 0.92 -13.28
CA LEU A 44 9.93 1.86 -14.38
C LEU A 44 11.42 2.01 -14.76
N ARG A 45 12.31 2.15 -13.78
CA ARG A 45 13.75 2.22 -14.03
C ARG A 45 14.25 0.96 -14.74
N ILE A 46 13.90 -0.23 -14.23
CA ILE A 46 14.26 -1.52 -14.83
C ILE A 46 13.67 -1.65 -16.25
N ALA A 47 12.43 -1.23 -16.46
CA ALA A 47 11.79 -1.26 -17.79
C ALA A 47 12.53 -0.36 -18.79
N HIS A 48 12.93 0.84 -18.39
CA HIS A 48 13.73 1.74 -19.23
C HIS A 48 15.12 1.20 -19.54
N GLU A 49 15.80 0.63 -18.54
CA GLU A 49 17.11 -0.01 -18.72
C GLU A 49 17.01 -1.20 -19.67
N ASN A 50 16.02 -2.06 -19.48
CA ASN A 50 15.77 -3.21 -20.38
C ASN A 50 15.41 -2.75 -21.80
N ALA A 51 14.57 -1.74 -21.96
CA ALA A 51 14.24 -1.18 -23.26
C ALA A 51 15.50 -0.63 -23.98
N ALA A 52 16.40 0.02 -23.26
CA ALA A 52 17.65 0.52 -23.82
C ALA A 52 18.58 -0.64 -24.28
N LEU A 53 18.69 -1.69 -23.47
CA LEU A 53 19.48 -2.89 -23.83
C LEU A 53 18.88 -3.62 -25.03
N GLN A 54 17.56 -3.81 -25.05
CA GLN A 54 16.86 -4.47 -26.16
C GLN A 54 16.93 -3.67 -27.45
N LYS A 55 16.83 -2.34 -27.37
CA LYS A 55 17.04 -1.45 -28.53
C LYS A 55 18.42 -1.64 -29.13
N ARG A 56 19.45 -1.67 -28.27
CA ARG A 56 20.83 -1.91 -28.73
C ARG A 56 20.99 -3.31 -29.36
N SER A 57 20.35 -4.33 -28.78
CA SER A 57 20.33 -5.69 -29.36
C SER A 57 19.68 -5.69 -30.73
N LEU A 58 18.51 -5.05 -30.88
CA LEU A 58 17.83 -4.90 -32.17
C LEU A 58 18.74 -4.22 -33.21
N GLU A 59 19.39 -3.10 -32.87
CA GLU A 59 20.31 -2.40 -33.78
C GLU A 59 21.51 -3.27 -34.23
N ILE A 60 22.00 -4.18 -33.38
CA ILE A 60 23.05 -5.13 -33.71
C ILE A 60 22.51 -6.20 -34.68
N THR A 61 21.37 -6.80 -34.37
CA THR A 61 20.71 -7.82 -35.21
C THR A 61 20.37 -7.26 -36.59
N GLU A 62 19.88 -6.01 -36.69
CA GLU A 62 19.62 -5.33 -37.96
C GLU A 62 20.89 -5.17 -38.81
N ARG A 63 22.03 -4.83 -38.20
CA ARG A 63 23.32 -4.73 -38.90
C ARG A 63 23.82 -6.09 -39.38
N LEU A 64 23.67 -7.13 -38.58
CA LEU A 64 24.05 -8.49 -38.93
C LEU A 64 23.18 -9.03 -40.06
N PHE A 65 21.88 -8.73 -40.04
CA PHE A 65 20.96 -9.04 -41.13
C PHE A 65 21.38 -8.34 -42.44
N ALA A 66 21.73 -7.04 -42.37
CA ALA A 66 22.16 -6.28 -43.53
C ALA A 66 23.50 -6.81 -44.12
N SER A 67 24.33 -7.48 -43.31
CA SER A 67 25.54 -8.15 -43.74
C SER A 67 25.34 -9.61 -44.16
N GLY A 68 24.12 -10.12 -44.09
CA GLY A 68 23.75 -11.50 -44.46
C GLY A 68 24.11 -12.58 -43.44
N ASN A 69 24.43 -12.17 -42.17
CA ASN A 69 24.84 -13.09 -41.11
C ASN A 69 23.67 -13.47 -40.15
N GLU A 70 22.51 -12.85 -40.29
CA GLU A 70 21.30 -13.12 -39.49
C GLU A 70 20.06 -13.21 -40.38
N SER A 71 19.00 -13.79 -39.87
CA SER A 71 17.71 -13.92 -40.58
C SER A 71 16.77 -12.76 -40.29
N GLU A 72 15.82 -12.52 -41.21
CA GLU A 72 14.74 -11.55 -40.97
C GLU A 72 13.88 -11.93 -39.75
N LEU A 73 13.74 -13.23 -39.47
CA LEU A 73 13.03 -13.73 -38.31
C LEU A 73 13.68 -13.21 -37.00
N ASP A 74 15.00 -13.23 -36.91
CA ASP A 74 15.73 -12.77 -35.73
C ASP A 74 15.53 -11.27 -35.50
N VAL A 75 15.52 -10.46 -36.57
CA VAL A 75 15.20 -9.04 -36.51
C VAL A 75 13.78 -8.82 -35.99
N GLN A 76 12.78 -9.57 -36.50
CA GLN A 76 11.39 -9.42 -36.04
C GLN A 76 11.20 -9.86 -34.58
N GLN A 77 11.92 -10.89 -34.13
CA GLN A 77 11.91 -11.32 -32.74
C GLN A 77 12.52 -10.25 -31.81
N ALA A 78 13.68 -9.72 -32.16
CA ALA A 78 14.33 -8.64 -31.39
C ALA A 78 13.44 -7.39 -31.31
N LYS A 79 12.79 -7.02 -32.43
CA LYS A 79 11.86 -5.90 -32.50
C LYS A 79 10.61 -6.13 -31.64
N SER A 80 10.04 -7.32 -31.68
CA SER A 80 8.88 -7.70 -30.87
C SER A 80 9.19 -7.61 -29.39
N LEU A 81 10.36 -8.10 -28.97
CA LEU A 81 10.81 -8.02 -27.57
C LEU A 81 10.96 -6.57 -27.10
N TYR A 82 11.61 -5.72 -27.90
CA TYR A 82 11.79 -4.30 -27.60
C TYR A 82 10.44 -3.57 -27.49
N LEU A 83 9.54 -3.75 -28.46
CA LEU A 83 8.23 -3.11 -28.47
C LEU A 83 7.36 -3.63 -27.32
N GLY A 84 7.45 -4.93 -27.00
CA GLY A 84 6.76 -5.52 -25.84
C GLY A 84 7.19 -4.86 -24.53
N THR A 85 8.48 -4.60 -24.34
CA THR A 85 8.96 -3.90 -23.12
C THR A 85 8.51 -2.45 -23.08
N ILE A 86 8.57 -1.71 -24.20
CA ILE A 86 8.10 -0.31 -24.26
C ILE A 86 6.61 -0.22 -23.94
N SER A 87 5.80 -1.17 -24.39
CA SER A 87 4.35 -1.14 -24.15
C SER A 87 3.97 -1.25 -22.67
N THR A 88 4.85 -1.78 -21.81
CA THR A 88 4.59 -1.88 -20.35
C THR A 88 4.84 -0.55 -19.62
N ILE A 89 5.64 0.35 -20.19
CA ILE A 89 6.03 1.60 -19.50
C ILE A 89 4.83 2.50 -19.21
N PRO A 90 3.91 2.80 -20.15
CA PRO A 90 2.75 3.64 -19.88
C PRO A 90 1.81 3.06 -18.80
N GLU A 91 1.70 1.74 -18.74
CA GLU A 91 0.91 1.06 -17.71
C GLU A 91 1.52 1.28 -16.32
N LEU A 92 2.84 1.09 -16.18
CA LEU A 92 3.56 1.33 -14.93
C LEU A 92 3.51 2.80 -14.50
N GLU A 93 3.60 3.74 -15.46
CA GLU A 93 3.43 5.17 -15.18
C GLU A 93 2.02 5.51 -14.70
N GLY A 94 1.00 4.87 -15.31
CA GLY A 94 -0.39 5.00 -14.89
C GLY A 94 -0.60 4.50 -13.47
N ALA A 95 -0.10 3.30 -13.16
CA ALA A 95 -0.17 2.70 -11.82
C ALA A 95 0.55 3.56 -10.77
N ARG A 96 1.75 4.09 -11.09
CA ARG A 96 2.47 5.01 -10.20
C ARG A 96 1.64 6.27 -9.91
N ARG A 97 1.08 6.92 -10.94
CA ARG A 97 0.24 8.12 -10.78
C ARG A 97 -1.01 7.84 -9.95
N GLN A 98 -1.62 6.69 -10.15
CA GLN A 98 -2.79 6.28 -9.36
C GLN A 98 -2.44 6.11 -7.88
N ALA A 99 -1.32 5.46 -7.55
CA ALA A 99 -0.85 5.31 -6.19
C ALA A 99 -0.47 6.67 -5.55
N GLN A 100 0.15 7.59 -6.31
CA GLN A 100 0.45 8.96 -5.85
C GLN A 100 -0.83 9.75 -5.55
N ASN A 101 -1.82 9.67 -6.43
CA ASN A 101 -3.10 10.35 -6.22
C ASN A 101 -3.84 9.78 -5.00
N ALA A 102 -3.82 8.45 -4.81
CA ALA A 102 -4.42 7.82 -3.64
C ALA A 102 -3.74 8.29 -2.34
N LEU A 103 -2.41 8.40 -2.33
CA LEU A 103 -1.67 8.92 -1.19
C LEU A 103 -1.99 10.40 -0.93
N SER A 104 -2.09 11.23 -1.99
CA SER A 104 -2.48 12.64 -1.86
C SER A 104 -3.85 12.78 -1.22
N VAL A 105 -4.83 11.99 -1.66
CA VAL A 105 -6.19 11.99 -1.10
C VAL A 105 -6.18 11.54 0.36
N LEU A 106 -5.41 10.50 0.71
CA LEU A 106 -5.26 10.03 2.09
C LEU A 106 -4.69 11.12 3.02
N LEU A 107 -3.81 11.98 2.48
CA LEU A 107 -3.23 13.13 3.19
C LEU A 107 -4.14 14.37 3.19
N GLY A 108 -5.37 14.26 2.68
CA GLY A 108 -6.32 15.37 2.59
C GLY A 108 -5.95 16.44 1.55
N ARG A 109 -5.15 16.08 0.55
CA ARG A 109 -4.69 16.99 -0.52
C ARG A 109 -5.37 16.66 -1.85
N PRO A 110 -5.49 17.62 -2.77
CA PRO A 110 -5.94 17.33 -4.12
C PRO A 110 -4.98 16.35 -4.81
N PRO A 111 -5.48 15.49 -5.72
CA PRO A 111 -4.64 14.58 -6.50
C PRO A 111 -3.54 15.34 -7.24
N GLY A 112 -2.30 14.87 -7.10
CA GLY A 112 -1.16 15.55 -7.74
C GLY A 112 0.19 15.03 -7.24
N PRO A 113 1.29 15.63 -7.71
CA PRO A 113 2.63 15.29 -7.28
C PRO A 113 2.83 15.61 -5.80
N LEU A 114 3.58 14.74 -5.11
CA LEU A 114 3.94 14.88 -3.70
C LEU A 114 5.39 15.39 -3.61
N PRO A 115 5.62 16.69 -3.29
CA PRO A 115 6.97 17.26 -3.21
C PRO A 115 7.85 16.57 -2.18
N GLU A 116 7.26 16.04 -1.11
CA GLU A 116 7.95 15.33 -0.04
C GLU A 116 8.60 14.02 -0.52
N MET A 117 8.09 13.47 -1.63
CA MET A 117 8.66 12.26 -2.24
C MET A 117 9.83 12.53 -3.18
N ALA A 118 9.99 13.77 -3.65
CA ALA A 118 11.03 14.14 -4.61
C ALA A 118 12.45 14.10 -4.03
N GLY A 119 12.62 14.17 -2.71
CA GLY A 119 13.91 14.12 -2.01
C GLY A 119 14.17 12.80 -1.25
N GLY A 120 13.31 11.80 -1.39
CA GLY A 120 13.43 10.54 -0.66
C GLY A 120 14.44 9.56 -1.28
N ARG A 121 14.86 8.55 -0.50
CA ARG A 121 15.68 7.45 -1.02
C ARG A 121 14.88 6.70 -2.10
N ASP A 122 15.48 6.52 -3.28
CA ASP A 122 14.92 5.73 -4.40
C ASP A 122 14.90 4.21 -4.11
N GLN A 123 14.74 3.82 -2.86
CA GLN A 123 14.77 2.43 -2.42
C GLN A 123 13.42 2.06 -1.81
N ILE A 124 13.01 0.83 -2.06
CA ILE A 124 11.86 0.23 -1.38
C ILE A 124 12.22 0.14 0.11
N PRO A 125 11.37 0.63 1.02
CA PRO A 125 11.65 0.56 2.45
C PRO A 125 11.72 -0.90 2.90
N GLU A 126 12.79 -1.24 3.61
CA GLU A 126 12.95 -2.54 4.24
C GLU A 126 12.46 -2.46 5.68
N ALA A 127 11.58 -3.37 6.07
CA ALA A 127 11.20 -3.52 7.48
C ALA A 127 12.38 -4.15 8.24
N GLY A 128 12.81 -3.51 9.34
CA GLY A 128 13.81 -4.09 10.23
C GLY A 128 13.31 -5.43 10.80
N VAL A 129 14.13 -6.46 10.69
CA VAL A 129 13.80 -7.83 11.11
C VAL A 129 13.50 -7.90 12.62
N ASP A 130 14.06 -6.98 13.40
CA ASP A 130 13.89 -6.91 14.85
C ASP A 130 12.44 -6.62 15.31
N ALA A 131 11.60 -6.06 14.43
CA ALA A 131 10.20 -5.79 14.72
C ALA A 131 9.31 -7.06 14.75
N ILE A 132 9.83 -8.21 14.29
CA ILE A 132 9.05 -9.44 14.08
C ILE A 132 9.20 -10.43 15.24
N PHE A 133 10.23 -10.29 16.09
CA PHE A 133 10.61 -11.33 17.05
C PHE A 133 9.86 -11.31 18.40
N GLU A 134 9.08 -10.30 18.72
CA GLU A 134 8.28 -10.28 19.94
C GLU A 134 6.79 -10.13 19.61
N MET A 135 6.06 -11.24 19.64
CA MET A 135 4.60 -11.23 19.75
C MET A 135 4.18 -11.74 21.13
N PRO A 136 4.36 -10.96 22.23
CA PRO A 136 3.79 -11.31 23.52
C PRO A 136 2.26 -11.27 23.43
N ALA A 137 1.58 -12.11 24.21
CA ALA A 137 0.11 -12.09 24.31
C ALA A 137 -0.45 -10.70 24.65
N ASP A 138 0.36 -9.86 25.31
CA ASP A 138 0.03 -8.47 25.63
C ASP A 138 -0.09 -7.54 24.40
N LEU A 139 0.55 -7.87 23.26
CA LEU A 139 0.35 -7.09 22.03
C LEU A 139 -1.07 -7.24 21.49
N LEU A 140 -1.71 -8.40 21.67
CA LEU A 140 -3.10 -8.58 21.27
C LEU A 140 -4.03 -7.63 22.04
N ARG A 141 -3.78 -7.43 23.34
CA ARG A 141 -4.54 -6.49 24.18
C ARG A 141 -4.27 -5.02 23.88
N ARG A 142 -3.13 -4.71 23.26
CA ARG A 142 -2.80 -3.34 22.84
C ARG A 142 -3.46 -2.95 21.52
N ARG A 143 -3.96 -3.91 20.76
CA ARG A 143 -4.62 -3.66 19.47
C ARG A 143 -5.89 -2.84 19.68
N PRO A 144 -6.05 -1.71 18.98
CA PRO A 144 -7.22 -0.85 19.16
C PRO A 144 -8.53 -1.52 18.74
N ASP A 145 -8.52 -2.37 17.71
CA ASP A 145 -9.68 -3.13 17.26
C ASP A 145 -10.19 -4.10 18.35
N VAL A 146 -9.28 -4.79 19.04
CA VAL A 146 -9.62 -5.66 20.16
C VAL A 146 -10.20 -4.85 21.32
N ARG A 147 -9.58 -3.72 21.68
CA ARG A 147 -10.09 -2.83 22.73
C ARG A 147 -11.48 -2.26 22.38
N THR A 148 -11.71 -1.91 21.12
CA THR A 148 -13.02 -1.48 20.64
C THR A 148 -14.08 -2.57 20.87
N ALA A 149 -13.77 -3.82 20.49
CA ALA A 149 -14.67 -4.96 20.67
C ALA A 149 -14.93 -5.26 22.16
N GLU A 150 -13.90 -5.18 23.02
CA GLU A 150 -14.05 -5.36 24.47
C GLU A 150 -14.97 -4.29 25.08
N MET A 151 -14.80 -3.03 24.71
CA MET A 151 -15.63 -1.94 25.23
C MET A 151 -17.07 -2.02 24.70
N GLN A 152 -17.27 -2.43 23.46
CA GLN A 152 -18.60 -2.70 22.91
C GLN A 152 -19.30 -3.85 23.65
N LEU A 153 -18.56 -4.92 23.96
CA LEU A 153 -19.10 -6.03 24.76
C LEU A 153 -19.49 -5.56 26.16
N ALA A 154 -18.67 -4.73 26.80
CA ALA A 154 -18.99 -4.16 28.11
C ALA A 154 -20.25 -3.29 28.06
N ALA A 155 -20.41 -2.46 27.02
CA ALA A 155 -21.61 -1.64 26.82
C ALA A 155 -22.87 -2.51 26.67
N GLN A 156 -22.81 -3.55 25.82
CA GLN A 156 -23.93 -4.47 25.61
C GLN A 156 -24.27 -5.26 26.88
N SER A 157 -23.26 -5.69 27.62
CA SER A 157 -23.47 -6.38 28.90
C SER A 157 -24.18 -5.49 29.93
N ALA A 158 -23.82 -4.20 30.00
CA ALA A 158 -24.51 -3.25 30.88
C ALA A 158 -25.96 -3.01 30.45
N LEU A 159 -26.30 -3.01 29.15
CA LEU A 159 -27.65 -2.88 28.63
C LEU A 159 -28.57 -4.05 29.03
N ILE A 160 -28.05 -5.26 29.22
CA ILE A 160 -28.79 -6.37 29.77
C ILE A 160 -29.35 -5.99 31.15
N GLY A 161 -28.53 -5.37 32.00
CA GLY A 161 -28.96 -4.91 33.32
C GLY A 161 -29.95 -3.77 33.26
N VAL A 162 -29.91 -2.90 32.22
CA VAL A 162 -30.94 -1.88 31.97
C VAL A 162 -32.27 -2.54 31.66
N SER A 163 -32.26 -3.54 30.75
CA SER A 163 -33.50 -4.27 30.37
C SER A 163 -34.08 -5.07 31.55
N GLN A 164 -33.26 -5.66 32.39
CA GLN A 164 -33.73 -6.31 33.62
C GLN A 164 -34.38 -5.33 34.60
N ALA A 165 -33.79 -4.14 34.78
CA ALA A 165 -34.35 -3.13 35.65
C ALA A 165 -35.69 -2.53 35.15
N ALA A 166 -35.97 -2.63 33.86
CA ALA A 166 -37.23 -2.17 33.27
C ALA A 166 -38.40 -3.14 33.53
N LEU A 167 -38.14 -4.33 34.08
CA LEU A 167 -39.16 -5.30 34.47
C LEU A 167 -39.76 -5.03 35.87
N TYR A 168 -39.17 -4.11 36.62
CA TYR A 168 -39.56 -3.72 37.96
C TYR A 168 -39.90 -2.21 38.03
#